data_fabba979262fdba829b16ebd455ebe4f
#
_entry.id   fabba979262fdba829b16ebd455ebe4f
#
_cell.length_a   1.000
_cell.length_b   1.000
_cell.length_c   1.000
_cell.angle_alpha   90.00
_cell.angle_beta   90.00
_cell.angle_gamma   90.00
#
_symmetry.space_group_name_H-M   'P 1'
#
loop_
_entity.id
_entity.type
_entity.pdbx_description
1 polymer ?
#
loop_
_entity_poly.entity_id
_entity_poly.type
_entity_poly.pdbx_seq_one_letter_code
_entity_poly.pdbx_strand_id
1 'polypeptide(L)'
;IDRLAKEGLRYETAWSNPICTPTRVTLLTGQYAFRHGWTHHYDVARKGGDGLKWTTFTTFARVVRSAGYRTAIAGKWQINNLRRQPDALNQHGFDEHCVWPGAEQGFPETGERYFKGYIMTNGRRETVSYGPDTINAFACDFVRRHKDQPFLLYYPMLLTHGPFGATPLNKDNPPQDKATSYAGYVTYMDRLVGQLIDAVDKAGL
;
A
#
# COMPACT_ATOMS: atom_id res chain seq x y z
N ILE A 1 14.11 -3.78 9.85
CA ILE A 1 13.31 -5.03 9.74
C ILE A 1 13.90 -6.09 10.70
N ASP A 2 15.21 -6.22 10.77
CA ASP A 2 15.86 -7.20 11.67
C ASP A 2 15.51 -7.01 13.15
N ARG A 3 15.34 -5.73 13.59
CA ARG A 3 14.84 -5.42 14.94
C ARG A 3 13.46 -6.04 15.19
N LEU A 4 12.54 -5.90 14.26
CA LEU A 4 11.20 -6.50 14.34
C LEU A 4 11.26 -8.04 14.42
N ALA A 5 12.13 -8.67 13.63
CA ALA A 5 12.30 -10.11 13.67
C ALA A 5 12.91 -10.59 14.99
N LYS A 6 13.79 -9.79 15.61
CA LYS A 6 14.46 -10.11 16.89
C LYS A 6 13.55 -9.90 18.09
N GLU A 7 12.74 -8.86 18.08
CA GLU A 7 11.88 -8.46 19.20
C GLU A 7 10.46 -9.04 19.12
N GLY A 8 10.08 -9.55 17.95
CA GLY A 8 8.76 -10.11 17.67
C GLY A 8 8.78 -11.59 17.30
N LEU A 9 7.81 -11.99 16.48
CA LEU A 9 7.69 -13.36 15.98
C LEU A 9 7.98 -13.39 14.47
N ARG A 10 8.95 -14.23 14.07
CA ARG A 10 9.26 -14.50 12.67
C ARG A 10 8.71 -15.86 12.24
N TYR A 11 7.84 -15.87 11.26
CA TYR A 11 7.37 -17.10 10.64
C TYR A 11 8.40 -17.60 9.63
N GLU A 12 8.83 -18.85 9.74
CA GLU A 12 9.76 -19.49 8.79
C GLU A 12 9.09 -19.82 7.45
N THR A 13 7.77 -20.01 7.48
CA THR A 13 6.98 -20.31 6.27
C THR A 13 5.82 -19.35 6.16
N ALA A 14 5.78 -18.63 5.03
CA ALA A 14 4.68 -17.73 4.68
C ALA A 14 4.29 -17.94 3.21
N TRP A 15 3.00 -18.03 2.93
CA TRP A 15 2.46 -18.26 1.59
C TRP A 15 1.73 -17.04 1.07
N SER A 16 1.91 -16.75 -0.21
CA SER A 16 1.12 -15.76 -0.94
C SER A 16 0.77 -16.31 -2.32
N ASN A 17 -0.18 -15.68 -3.01
CA ASN A 17 -0.37 -15.96 -4.43
C ASN A 17 0.82 -15.40 -5.23
N PRO A 18 1.16 -15.97 -6.39
CA PRO A 18 2.35 -15.59 -7.16
C PRO A 18 2.28 -14.20 -7.79
N ILE A 19 1.14 -13.51 -7.67
CA ILE A 19 0.93 -12.20 -8.29
C ILE A 19 0.11 -11.27 -7.38
N CYS A 20 0.26 -9.95 -7.60
CA CYS A 20 -0.23 -8.90 -6.69
C CYS A 20 -1.75 -8.90 -6.47
N THR A 21 -2.57 -8.97 -7.51
CA THR A 21 -4.02 -8.83 -7.39
C THR A 21 -4.66 -9.95 -6.57
N PRO A 22 -4.43 -11.25 -6.85
CA PRO A 22 -4.91 -12.34 -6.01
C PRO A 22 -4.44 -12.24 -4.57
N THR A 23 -3.15 -11.92 -4.35
CA THR A 23 -2.59 -11.76 -3.00
C THR A 23 -3.30 -10.68 -2.21
N ARG A 24 -3.56 -9.51 -2.84
CA ARG A 24 -4.25 -8.38 -2.18
C ARG A 24 -5.68 -8.75 -1.80
N VAL A 25 -6.42 -9.38 -2.72
CA VAL A 25 -7.79 -9.81 -2.43
C VAL A 25 -7.82 -10.89 -1.35
N THR A 26 -6.89 -11.86 -1.39
CA THR A 26 -6.72 -12.88 -0.34
C THR A 26 -6.47 -12.23 1.03
N LEU A 27 -5.52 -11.28 1.12
CA LEU A 27 -5.22 -10.57 2.36
C LEU A 27 -6.42 -9.77 2.87
N LEU A 28 -7.09 -9.03 2.00
CA LEU A 28 -8.22 -8.18 2.38
C LEU A 28 -9.44 -8.98 2.86
N THR A 29 -9.70 -10.14 2.24
CA THR A 29 -10.93 -10.91 2.48
C THR A 29 -10.72 -12.10 3.40
N GLY A 30 -9.49 -12.52 3.67
CA GLY A 30 -9.18 -13.75 4.39
C GLY A 30 -9.57 -15.03 3.63
N GLN A 31 -9.84 -14.93 2.32
CA GLN A 31 -10.27 -16.05 1.49
C GLN A 31 -9.19 -16.46 0.48
N TYR A 32 -9.12 -17.73 0.16
CA TYR A 32 -8.25 -18.23 -0.92
C TYR A 32 -8.74 -17.81 -2.30
N ALA A 33 -7.82 -17.71 -3.27
CA ALA A 33 -8.10 -17.26 -4.62
C ALA A 33 -9.23 -18.04 -5.33
N PHE A 34 -9.33 -19.34 -5.10
CA PHE A 34 -10.41 -20.17 -5.65
C PHE A 34 -11.79 -19.87 -5.05
N ARG A 35 -11.85 -19.24 -3.87
CA ARG A 35 -13.08 -18.80 -3.23
C ARG A 35 -13.55 -17.45 -3.72
N HIS A 36 -12.62 -16.48 -3.81
CA HIS A 36 -12.98 -15.12 -4.25
C HIS A 36 -12.92 -14.91 -5.76
N GLY A 37 -12.43 -15.90 -6.55
CA GLY A 37 -12.41 -15.87 -8.01
C GLY A 37 -11.31 -15.00 -8.65
N TRP A 38 -10.51 -14.30 -7.86
CA TRP A 38 -9.40 -13.48 -8.34
C TRP A 38 -8.14 -14.35 -8.44
N THR A 39 -8.03 -15.10 -9.52
CA THR A 39 -7.00 -16.15 -9.69
C THR A 39 -5.80 -15.72 -10.52
N HIS A 40 -5.86 -14.54 -11.18
CA HIS A 40 -4.81 -14.01 -12.03
C HIS A 40 -4.72 -12.49 -11.91
N HIS A 41 -3.82 -11.86 -12.67
CA HIS A 41 -3.63 -10.41 -12.63
C HIS A 41 -4.80 -9.68 -13.30
N TYR A 42 -5.62 -9.06 -12.48
CA TYR A 42 -6.64 -8.10 -12.91
C TYR A 42 -6.14 -6.68 -12.67
N ASP A 43 -5.73 -6.00 -13.72
CA ASP A 43 -5.36 -4.57 -13.64
C ASP A 43 -6.60 -3.70 -13.89
N VAL A 44 -7.48 -3.64 -12.88
CA VAL A 44 -8.78 -2.97 -12.97
C VAL A 44 -8.62 -1.48 -13.25
N ALA A 45 -7.67 -0.84 -12.64
CA ALA A 45 -7.42 0.58 -12.86
C ALA A 45 -7.07 0.86 -14.33
N ARG A 46 -6.21 0.03 -14.93
CA ARG A 46 -5.70 0.21 -16.29
C ARG A 46 -6.64 -0.30 -17.38
N LYS A 47 -7.23 -1.47 -17.16
CA LYS A 47 -8.05 -2.15 -18.18
C LYS A 47 -9.53 -1.84 -18.07
N GLY A 48 -9.95 -1.23 -16.96
CA GLY A 48 -11.35 -1.09 -16.63
C GLY A 48 -11.96 -2.41 -16.13
N GLY A 49 -13.26 -2.43 -15.95
CA GLY A 49 -14.01 -3.55 -15.42
C GLY A 49 -14.46 -3.33 -13.98
N ASP A 50 -15.18 -4.31 -13.46
CA ASP A 50 -15.65 -4.30 -12.08
C ASP A 50 -14.51 -4.59 -11.13
N GLY A 51 -14.26 -3.68 -10.19
CA GLY A 51 -13.34 -3.89 -9.09
C GLY A 51 -13.85 -4.89 -8.07
N LEU A 52 -13.12 -5.04 -6.98
CA LEU A 52 -13.57 -5.84 -5.85
C LEU A 52 -14.89 -5.27 -5.32
N LYS A 53 -15.93 -6.10 -5.27
CA LYS A 53 -17.27 -5.70 -4.83
C LYS A 53 -17.37 -5.77 -3.31
N TRP A 54 -17.48 -4.64 -2.65
CA TRP A 54 -17.63 -4.56 -1.19
C TRP A 54 -18.93 -5.20 -0.68
N THR A 55 -19.95 -5.30 -1.54
CA THR A 55 -21.21 -6.00 -1.23
C THR A 55 -21.08 -7.51 -1.20
N THR A 56 -20.10 -8.05 -1.92
CA THR A 56 -19.86 -9.51 -2.00
C THR A 56 -18.81 -9.96 -0.99
N PHE A 57 -17.80 -9.12 -0.75
CA PHE A 57 -16.65 -9.51 0.07
C PHE A 57 -16.50 -8.56 1.27
N THR A 58 -16.52 -9.13 2.47
CA THR A 58 -16.17 -8.41 3.69
C THR A 58 -14.65 -8.39 3.84
N THR A 59 -14.08 -7.19 3.99
CA THR A 59 -12.65 -7.01 4.23
C THR A 59 -12.35 -6.95 5.73
N PHE A 60 -11.11 -7.29 6.11
CA PHE A 60 -10.68 -7.15 7.50
C PHE A 60 -10.85 -5.70 8.02
N ALA A 61 -10.63 -4.70 7.16
CA ALA A 61 -10.80 -3.29 7.54
C ALA A 61 -12.25 -2.96 7.90
N ARG A 62 -13.24 -3.51 7.18
CA ARG A 62 -14.66 -3.36 7.56
C ARG A 62 -14.97 -4.00 8.91
N VAL A 63 -14.39 -5.17 9.17
CA VAL A 63 -14.60 -5.88 10.45
C VAL A 63 -14.08 -5.03 11.61
N VAL A 64 -12.83 -4.58 11.56
CA VAL A 64 -12.26 -3.79 12.67
C VAL A 64 -12.90 -2.40 12.78
N ARG A 65 -13.30 -1.77 11.66
CA ARG A 65 -14.04 -0.51 11.69
C ARG A 65 -15.38 -0.66 12.41
N SER A 66 -16.10 -1.77 12.20
CA SER A 66 -17.34 -2.04 12.92
C SER A 66 -17.14 -2.26 14.42
N ALA A 67 -15.92 -2.61 14.83
CA ALA A 67 -15.52 -2.69 16.24
C ALA A 67 -14.98 -1.35 16.82
N GLY A 68 -15.16 -0.24 16.10
CA GLY A 68 -14.78 1.09 16.57
C GLY A 68 -13.32 1.51 16.28
N TYR A 69 -12.58 0.75 15.50
CA TYR A 69 -11.24 1.15 15.10
C TYR A 69 -11.27 2.26 14.06
N ARG A 70 -10.35 3.21 14.19
CA ARG A 70 -10.02 4.12 13.11
C ARG A 70 -9.15 3.40 12.07
N THR A 71 -9.46 3.53 10.78
CA THR A 71 -8.84 2.68 9.75
C THR A 71 -8.19 3.50 8.65
N ALA A 72 -6.98 3.11 8.25
CA ALA A 72 -6.31 3.71 7.09
C ALA A 72 -5.62 2.68 6.20
N ILE A 73 -5.49 3.04 4.92
CA ILE A 73 -4.60 2.38 3.97
C ILE A 73 -3.57 3.38 3.45
N ALA A 74 -2.31 2.98 3.48
CA ALA A 74 -1.18 3.72 2.92
C ALA A 74 -0.41 2.83 1.94
N GLY A 75 -0.44 3.10 0.63
CA GLY A 75 0.33 2.31 -0.33
C GLY A 75 -0.39 1.95 -1.61
N LYS A 76 -0.16 0.76 -2.13
CA LYS A 76 -0.74 0.29 -3.39
C LYS A 76 -2.18 -0.21 -3.21
N TRP A 77 -3.10 0.28 -4.04
CA TRP A 77 -4.47 -0.27 -4.11
C TRP A 77 -4.67 -1.20 -5.33
N GLN A 78 -4.90 -0.68 -6.52
CA GLN A 78 -4.97 -1.37 -7.82
C GLN A 78 -6.09 -2.41 -8.00
N ILE A 79 -7.03 -2.58 -7.09
CA ILE A 79 -8.12 -3.56 -7.18
C ILE A 79 -9.50 -2.96 -7.47
N ASN A 80 -9.58 -1.64 -7.56
CA ASN A 80 -10.72 -0.88 -8.08
C ASN A 80 -10.21 0.27 -8.95
N ASN A 81 -11.02 0.73 -9.88
CA ASN A 81 -10.77 1.99 -10.58
C ASN A 81 -11.36 3.12 -9.73
N LEU A 82 -10.51 3.88 -9.05
CA LEU A 82 -10.93 4.93 -8.11
C LEU A 82 -11.46 6.20 -8.80
N ARG A 83 -11.42 6.29 -10.13
CA ARG A 83 -12.14 7.34 -10.87
C ARG A 83 -13.59 6.96 -11.09
N ARG A 84 -13.86 5.67 -11.34
CA ARG A 84 -15.22 5.16 -11.53
C ARG A 84 -15.90 4.85 -10.20
N GLN A 85 -15.14 4.50 -9.19
CA GLN A 85 -15.59 4.07 -7.87
C GLN A 85 -14.85 4.88 -6.79
N PRO A 86 -15.09 6.21 -6.68
CA PRO A 86 -14.34 7.08 -5.78
C PRO A 86 -14.46 6.69 -4.31
N ASP A 87 -15.58 6.08 -3.91
CA ASP A 87 -15.86 5.66 -2.55
C ASP A 87 -15.37 4.24 -2.22
N ALA A 88 -14.74 3.54 -3.17
CA ALA A 88 -14.38 2.13 -3.01
C ALA A 88 -13.52 1.87 -1.74
N LEU A 89 -12.55 2.73 -1.45
CA LEU A 89 -11.72 2.58 -0.25
C LEU A 89 -12.53 2.68 1.03
N ASN A 90 -13.43 3.65 1.12
CA ASN A 90 -14.32 3.79 2.27
C ASN A 90 -15.31 2.62 2.37
N GLN A 91 -15.89 2.19 1.25
CA GLN A 91 -16.77 1.03 1.20
C GLN A 91 -16.07 -0.26 1.62
N HIS A 92 -14.77 -0.38 1.36
CA HIS A 92 -13.92 -1.48 1.83
C HIS A 92 -13.43 -1.32 3.26
N GLY A 93 -13.81 -0.24 3.95
CA GLY A 93 -13.59 -0.10 5.38
C GLY A 93 -12.41 0.78 5.77
N PHE A 94 -11.86 1.57 4.87
CA PHE A 94 -10.79 2.54 5.17
C PHE A 94 -11.36 3.95 5.29
N ASP A 95 -11.24 4.55 6.46
CA ASP A 95 -11.69 5.92 6.73
C ASP A 95 -10.78 6.95 6.08
N GLU A 96 -9.47 6.68 6.09
CA GLU A 96 -8.45 7.53 5.51
C GLU A 96 -7.56 6.75 4.53
N HIS A 97 -7.01 7.44 3.55
CA HIS A 97 -6.14 6.76 2.58
C HIS A 97 -5.10 7.68 1.95
N CYS A 98 -3.92 7.14 1.72
CA CYS A 98 -2.88 7.70 0.86
C CYS A 98 -2.35 6.59 -0.04
N VAL A 99 -2.79 6.55 -1.30
CA VAL A 99 -2.57 5.39 -2.16
C VAL A 99 -2.05 5.77 -3.55
N TRP A 100 -1.23 4.87 -4.11
CA TRP A 100 -1.11 4.78 -5.54
C TRP A 100 -2.31 3.98 -6.08
N PRO A 101 -3.19 4.62 -6.87
CA PRO A 101 -4.45 3.98 -7.32
C PRO A 101 -4.22 2.86 -8.34
N GLY A 102 -3.05 2.82 -8.98
CA GLY A 102 -2.74 2.03 -10.15
C GLY A 102 -2.64 2.90 -11.40
N ALA A 103 -2.15 2.34 -12.49
CA ALA A 103 -2.16 3.02 -13.80
C ALA A 103 -3.61 3.09 -14.30
N GLU A 104 -4.21 4.27 -14.25
CA GLU A 104 -5.62 4.45 -14.62
C GLU A 104 -5.78 4.64 -16.15
N GLN A 105 -6.79 4.01 -16.72
CA GLN A 105 -7.07 4.07 -18.15
C GLN A 105 -7.32 5.51 -18.61
N GLY A 106 -6.61 5.95 -19.66
CA GLY A 106 -6.71 7.30 -20.21
C GLY A 106 -5.89 8.36 -19.48
N PHE A 107 -5.13 7.98 -18.45
CA PHE A 107 -4.31 8.87 -17.64
C PHE A 107 -2.90 8.29 -17.46
N PRO A 108 -2.02 8.41 -18.47
CA PRO A 108 -0.70 7.76 -18.47
C PRO A 108 0.20 8.19 -17.30
N GLU A 109 0.04 9.42 -16.80
CA GLU A 109 0.77 9.95 -15.64
C GLU A 109 0.54 9.15 -14.36
N THR A 110 -0.61 8.49 -14.24
CA THR A 110 -0.96 7.68 -13.07
C THR A 110 -0.14 6.39 -12.97
N GLY A 111 0.58 6.02 -14.03
CA GLY A 111 1.51 4.91 -14.02
C GLY A 111 2.72 5.14 -13.12
N GLU A 112 3.11 6.40 -12.94
CA GLU A 112 4.24 6.79 -12.11
C GLU A 112 3.89 6.64 -10.63
N ARG A 113 4.79 5.99 -9.89
CA ARG A 113 4.58 5.73 -8.45
C ARG A 113 5.79 6.09 -7.59
N TYR A 114 6.94 6.28 -8.20
CA TYR A 114 8.20 6.64 -7.54
C TYR A 114 8.46 8.14 -7.69
N PHE A 115 9.50 8.55 -8.43
CA PHE A 115 9.73 9.98 -8.71
C PHE A 115 8.60 10.54 -9.56
N LYS A 116 8.15 11.75 -9.21
CA LYS A 116 6.94 12.36 -9.76
C LYS A 116 5.73 11.42 -9.63
N GLY A 117 5.69 10.67 -8.52
CA GLY A 117 4.67 9.67 -8.25
C GLY A 117 3.28 10.29 -8.20
N TYR A 118 2.32 9.63 -8.85
CA TYR A 118 0.92 10.05 -8.82
C TYR A 118 0.20 9.39 -7.63
N ILE A 119 -0.16 10.19 -6.64
CA ILE A 119 -0.70 9.71 -5.37
C ILE A 119 -2.09 10.33 -5.14
N MET A 120 -2.97 9.56 -4.52
CA MET A 120 -4.27 10.00 -4.06
C MET A 120 -4.35 9.96 -2.53
N THR A 121 -4.58 11.12 -1.91
CA THR A 121 -4.74 11.25 -0.46
C THR A 121 -6.14 11.76 -0.15
N ASN A 122 -6.96 10.95 0.50
CA ASN A 122 -8.35 11.26 0.89
C ASN A 122 -9.16 11.90 -0.26
N GLY A 123 -9.07 11.28 -1.45
CA GLY A 123 -9.76 11.72 -2.67
C GLY A 123 -9.01 12.79 -3.49
N ARG A 124 -8.07 13.51 -2.92
CA ARG A 124 -7.23 14.48 -3.64
C ARG A 124 -6.10 13.77 -4.39
N ARG A 125 -5.98 14.03 -5.67
CA ARG A 125 -4.92 13.50 -6.53
C ARG A 125 -3.84 14.54 -6.76
N GLU A 126 -2.59 14.13 -6.68
CA GLU A 126 -1.45 15.01 -6.90
C GLU A 126 -0.20 14.26 -7.39
N THR A 127 0.66 14.96 -8.09
CA THR A 127 2.00 14.48 -8.41
C THR A 127 2.95 14.91 -7.30
N VAL A 128 3.66 13.96 -6.70
CA VAL A 128 4.56 14.19 -5.57
C VAL A 128 6.01 13.93 -5.97
N SER A 129 6.96 14.45 -5.22
CA SER A 129 8.39 14.30 -5.50
C SER A 129 8.82 12.82 -5.50
N TYR A 130 8.39 12.05 -4.49
CA TYR A 130 8.63 10.62 -4.38
C TYR A 130 7.46 9.94 -3.65
N GLY A 131 6.75 9.05 -4.37
CA GLY A 131 5.52 8.44 -3.86
C GLY A 131 5.68 7.69 -2.53
N PRO A 132 6.70 6.82 -2.36
CA PRO A 132 6.92 6.11 -1.10
C PRO A 132 7.11 7.02 0.11
N ASP A 133 7.76 8.18 -0.04
CA ASP A 133 7.96 9.14 1.07
C ASP A 133 6.64 9.79 1.49
N THR A 134 5.83 10.21 0.51
CA THR A 134 4.51 10.81 0.77
C THR A 134 3.60 9.82 1.49
N ILE A 135 3.58 8.57 1.03
CA ILE A 135 2.78 7.51 1.63
C ILE A 135 3.27 7.20 3.06
N ASN A 136 4.58 7.14 3.27
CA ASN A 136 5.15 6.89 4.60
C ASN A 136 4.90 8.05 5.57
N ALA A 137 5.02 9.29 5.10
CA ALA A 137 4.71 10.47 5.90
C ALA A 137 3.24 10.47 6.36
N PHE A 138 2.31 10.11 5.46
CA PHE A 138 0.90 9.90 5.81
C PHE A 138 0.73 8.80 6.86
N ALA A 139 1.41 7.65 6.70
CA ALA A 139 1.32 6.55 7.65
C ALA A 139 1.79 6.96 9.06
N CYS A 140 2.94 7.64 9.15
CA CYS A 140 3.46 8.16 10.41
C CYS A 140 2.55 9.23 11.03
N ASP A 141 1.97 10.12 10.21
CA ASP A 141 1.00 11.12 10.66
C ASP A 141 -0.29 10.49 11.19
N PHE A 142 -0.81 9.47 10.51
CA PHE A 142 -1.97 8.72 10.94
C PHE A 142 -1.77 8.11 12.34
N VAL A 143 -0.66 7.42 12.57
CA VAL A 143 -0.30 6.86 13.89
C VAL A 143 -0.31 7.95 14.96
N ARG A 144 0.35 9.09 14.70
CA ARG A 144 0.45 10.19 15.66
C ARG A 144 -0.92 10.80 16.01
N ARG A 145 -1.80 10.97 15.02
CA ARG A 145 -3.15 11.55 15.23
C ARG A 145 -4.12 10.62 15.95
N HIS A 146 -3.92 9.32 15.84
CA HIS A 146 -4.87 8.33 16.35
C HIS A 146 -4.31 7.47 17.51
N LYS A 147 -3.19 7.88 18.12
CA LYS A 147 -2.52 7.13 19.19
C LYS A 147 -3.38 6.86 20.43
N ASP A 148 -4.41 7.70 20.68
CA ASP A 148 -5.24 7.63 21.87
C ASP A 148 -6.55 6.82 21.66
N GLN A 149 -6.66 6.10 20.55
CA GLN A 149 -7.80 5.25 20.22
C GLN A 149 -7.36 4.00 19.43
N PRO A 150 -8.13 2.92 19.41
CA PRO A 150 -7.82 1.77 18.58
C PRO A 150 -7.76 2.16 17.09
N PHE A 151 -6.72 1.74 16.39
CA PHE A 151 -6.59 1.97 14.96
C PHE A 151 -6.04 0.78 14.21
N LEU A 152 -6.29 0.76 12.91
CA LEU A 152 -5.70 -0.14 11.92
C LEU A 152 -5.03 0.69 10.85
N LEU A 153 -3.75 0.47 10.64
CA LEU A 153 -3.02 0.97 9.47
C LEU A 153 -2.59 -0.21 8.59
N TYR A 154 -3.17 -0.31 7.40
CA TYR A 154 -2.73 -1.26 6.37
C TYR A 154 -1.74 -0.56 5.43
N TYR A 155 -0.48 -1.01 5.45
CA TYR A 155 0.61 -0.38 4.68
C TYR A 155 1.16 -1.31 3.58
N PRO A 156 0.44 -1.51 2.45
CA PRO A 156 0.92 -2.26 1.31
C PRO A 156 1.93 -1.43 0.50
N MET A 157 3.18 -1.44 0.91
CA MET A 157 4.25 -0.62 0.36
C MET A 157 4.38 -0.74 -1.17
N LEU A 158 4.85 0.32 -1.84
CA LEU A 158 5.19 0.33 -3.27
C LEU A 158 6.53 -0.36 -3.53
N LEU A 159 7.50 -0.11 -2.67
CA LEU A 159 8.79 -0.80 -2.68
C LEU A 159 8.59 -2.27 -2.24
N THR A 160 9.23 -3.23 -2.86
CA THR A 160 10.34 -3.16 -3.81
C THR A 160 9.93 -3.54 -5.25
N HIS A 161 8.80 -3.08 -5.74
CA HIS A 161 8.26 -3.45 -7.05
C HIS A 161 8.98 -2.71 -8.19
N GLY A 162 9.25 -3.38 -9.31
CA GLY A 162 9.76 -2.72 -10.52
C GLY A 162 8.78 -1.67 -11.14
N PRO A 163 9.25 -0.82 -12.06
CA PRO A 163 10.61 -0.75 -12.57
C PRO A 163 11.62 -0.31 -11.51
N PHE A 164 12.81 -0.93 -11.52
CA PHE A 164 13.88 -0.58 -10.59
C PHE A 164 14.65 0.63 -11.11
N GLY A 165 15.04 1.51 -10.20
CA GLY A 165 15.76 2.74 -10.49
C GLY A 165 16.38 3.34 -9.25
N ALA A 166 16.58 4.65 -9.28
CA ALA A 166 17.12 5.39 -8.15
C ALA A 166 16.10 5.50 -6.99
N THR A 167 16.61 5.78 -5.82
CA THR A 167 15.90 6.26 -4.64
C THR A 167 16.33 7.69 -4.32
N PRO A 168 15.66 8.41 -3.43
CA PRO A 168 16.15 9.72 -2.98
C PRO A 168 17.57 9.72 -2.40
N LEU A 169 18.08 8.58 -1.93
CA LEU A 169 19.44 8.47 -1.40
C LEU A 169 20.54 8.44 -2.47
N ASN A 170 20.20 8.05 -3.70
CA ASN A 170 21.16 7.89 -4.80
C ASN A 170 20.68 8.49 -6.12
N LYS A 171 19.76 9.45 -6.08
CA LYS A 171 19.19 10.10 -7.27
C LYS A 171 20.23 10.82 -8.13
N ASP A 172 21.27 11.36 -7.49
CA ASP A 172 22.32 12.13 -8.17
C ASP A 172 23.41 11.21 -8.77
N ASN A 173 23.44 9.94 -8.37
CA ASN A 173 24.28 8.90 -8.93
C ASN A 173 23.48 7.58 -9.02
N PRO A 174 22.54 7.49 -9.98
CA PRO A 174 21.63 6.36 -10.08
C PRO A 174 22.34 5.06 -10.44
N PRO A 175 21.93 3.93 -9.84
CA PRO A 175 22.49 2.63 -10.20
C PRO A 175 22.28 2.32 -11.69
N GLN A 176 23.30 1.73 -12.32
CA GLN A 176 23.28 1.41 -13.75
C GLN A 176 22.75 0.00 -14.03
N ASP A 177 22.71 -0.84 -13.03
CA ASP A 177 22.22 -2.22 -13.16
C ASP A 177 21.02 -2.49 -12.25
N LYS A 178 20.28 -3.54 -12.62
CA LYS A 178 19.04 -3.92 -11.97
C LYS A 178 19.24 -4.45 -10.53
N ALA A 179 20.33 -5.16 -10.28
CA ALA A 179 20.59 -5.77 -8.98
C ALA A 179 20.91 -4.70 -7.94
N THR A 180 21.78 -3.74 -8.27
CA THR A 180 22.11 -2.59 -7.42
C THR A 180 20.89 -1.69 -7.19
N SER A 181 20.07 -1.46 -8.22
CA SER A 181 18.82 -0.72 -8.10
C SER A 181 17.85 -1.41 -7.13
N TYR A 182 17.70 -2.74 -7.23
CA TYR A 182 16.87 -3.51 -6.33
C TYR A 182 17.38 -3.48 -4.88
N ALA A 183 18.67 -3.65 -4.66
CA ALA A 183 19.31 -3.53 -3.35
C ALA A 183 19.05 -2.14 -2.73
N GLY A 184 19.15 -1.07 -3.54
CA GLY A 184 18.80 0.29 -3.14
C GLY A 184 17.33 0.42 -2.70
N TYR A 185 16.42 -0.24 -3.41
CA TYR A 185 14.99 -0.28 -3.04
C TYR A 185 14.76 -1.01 -1.73
N VAL A 186 15.45 -2.13 -1.47
CA VAL A 186 15.35 -2.86 -0.19
C VAL A 186 15.84 -1.99 0.96
N THR A 187 17.01 -1.35 0.79
CA THR A 187 17.58 -0.44 1.79
C THR A 187 16.64 0.74 2.07
N TYR A 188 16.04 1.30 1.03
CA TYR A 188 15.11 2.42 1.20
C TYR A 188 13.80 1.99 1.86
N MET A 189 13.28 0.82 1.53
CA MET A 189 12.13 0.22 2.19
C MET A 189 12.37 0.03 3.68
N ASP A 190 13.52 -0.53 4.05
CA ASP A 190 13.91 -0.72 5.46
C ASP A 190 13.96 0.62 6.23
N ARG A 191 14.51 1.68 5.60
CA ARG A 191 14.50 3.03 6.16
C ARG A 191 13.07 3.53 6.43
N LEU A 192 12.13 3.36 5.48
CA LEU A 192 10.74 3.79 5.65
C LEU A 192 10.02 3.00 6.75
N VAL A 193 10.28 1.69 6.83
CA VAL A 193 9.78 0.86 7.94
C VAL A 193 10.33 1.36 9.27
N GLY A 194 11.64 1.68 9.36
CA GLY A 194 12.25 2.26 10.55
C GLY A 194 11.56 3.55 10.99
N GLN A 195 11.28 4.46 10.05
CA GLN A 195 10.57 5.71 10.36
C GLN A 195 9.16 5.47 10.92
N LEU A 196 8.44 4.49 10.39
CA LEU A 196 7.11 4.15 10.90
C LEU A 196 7.18 3.55 12.31
N ILE A 197 8.15 2.66 12.57
CA ILE A 197 8.38 2.09 13.91
C ILE A 197 8.73 3.20 14.90
N ASP A 198 9.62 4.12 14.52
CA ASP A 198 9.97 5.28 15.34
C ASP A 198 8.74 6.16 15.65
N ALA A 199 7.79 6.27 14.71
CA ALA A 199 6.55 7.01 14.95
C ALA A 199 5.64 6.29 15.96
N VAL A 200 5.57 4.96 15.91
CA VAL A 200 4.85 4.12 16.89
C VAL A 200 5.50 4.26 18.28
N ASP A 201 6.81 4.09 18.37
CA ASP A 201 7.57 4.21 19.62
C ASP A 201 7.38 5.60 20.27
N LYS A 202 7.49 6.68 19.47
CA LYS A 202 7.29 8.06 19.93
C LYS A 202 5.84 8.39 20.32
N ALA A 203 4.88 7.62 19.81
CA ALA A 203 3.48 7.72 20.22
C ALA A 203 3.20 7.00 21.56
N GLY A 204 4.15 6.23 22.07
CA GLY A 204 4.01 5.44 23.31
C GLY A 204 3.19 4.16 23.12
N LEU A 205 3.22 3.59 21.92
CA LEU A 205 2.46 2.39 21.53
C LEU A 205 3.33 1.14 21.50
#